data_fd1d54d8df589839666dfbfc72f50318
#
_entry.id   fd1d54d8df589839666dfbfc72f50318
#
_cell.length_a   1.000
_cell.length_b   1.000
_cell.length_c   1.000
_cell.angle_alpha   90.00
_cell.angle_beta   90.00
_cell.angle_gamma   90.00
#
_symmetry.space_group_name_H-M   'P 1'
#
loop_
_entity.id
_entity.type
_entity.pdbx_description
1 polymer ?
#
loop_
_entity_poly.entity_id
_entity_poly.type
_entity_poly.pdbx_seq_one_letter_code
_entity_poly.pdbx_strand_id
1 'polypeptide(L)'
;DKLDILRKYGFTDLVVMDKADPSKHTAEIKAIMPKGFDIVIDATGAASVFESCFHFVHMGSKIVAYGVCAADAKVPVSPYDIFSQEYTILGSFAQTHCFGRALEYLESGAVQVKELISHELPLEDYGKGLDYIVQKQARKVIIHP
;
A
#
# COMPACT_ATOMS: atom_id res chain seq x y z
N ASP A 1 -6.10 8.68 13.22
CA ASP A 1 -6.26 8.34 11.80
C ASP A 1 -5.47 7.06 11.46
N LYS A 2 -5.32 6.71 10.17
CA LYS A 2 -4.56 5.50 9.76
C LYS A 2 -3.07 5.61 10.09
N LEU A 3 -2.49 6.78 9.99
CA LEU A 3 -1.08 7.02 10.29
C LEU A 3 -0.78 6.97 11.79
N ASP A 4 -1.75 7.29 12.65
CA ASP A 4 -1.55 7.21 14.10
C ASP A 4 -1.32 5.77 14.56
N ILE A 5 -1.93 4.80 13.88
CA ILE A 5 -1.68 3.38 14.15
C ILE A 5 -0.21 3.05 13.82
N LEU A 6 0.30 3.50 12.69
CA LEU A 6 1.69 3.25 12.30
C LEU A 6 2.67 3.89 13.28
N ARG A 7 2.38 5.09 13.78
CA ARG A 7 3.20 5.75 14.82
C ARG A 7 3.31 4.91 16.09
N LYS A 8 2.23 4.27 16.51
CA LYS A 8 2.24 3.37 17.69
C LYS A 8 3.16 2.15 17.48
N TYR A 9 3.33 1.71 16.24
CA TYR A 9 4.24 0.62 15.88
C TYR A 9 5.67 1.08 15.58
N GLY A 10 5.99 2.34 15.86
CA GLY A 10 7.35 2.88 15.75
C GLY A 10 7.74 3.38 14.37
N PHE A 11 6.80 3.52 13.44
CA PHE A 11 7.07 4.16 12.15
C PHE A 11 7.17 5.67 12.34
N THR A 12 8.28 6.26 11.92
CA THR A 12 8.59 7.69 12.08
C THR A 12 8.37 8.48 10.80
N ASP A 13 8.67 7.87 9.66
CA ASP A 13 8.64 8.53 8.36
C ASP A 13 7.29 8.27 7.67
N LEU A 14 6.32 9.10 7.98
CA LEU A 14 4.94 8.97 7.53
C LEU A 14 4.53 10.22 6.75
N VAL A 15 4.32 10.06 5.44
CA VAL A 15 3.97 11.14 4.52
C VAL A 15 2.50 11.03 4.12
N VAL A 16 1.76 12.12 4.22
CA VAL A 16 0.37 12.21 3.75
C VAL A 16 0.38 12.52 2.27
N MET A 17 -0.21 11.63 1.46
CA MET A 17 -0.35 11.87 0.02
C MET A 17 -1.37 12.98 -0.23
N ASP A 18 -0.91 14.13 -0.70
CA ASP A 18 -1.77 15.22 -1.16
C ASP A 18 -2.19 14.96 -2.62
N LYS A 19 -3.49 14.67 -2.82
CA LYS A 19 -4.02 14.41 -4.15
C LYS A 19 -4.17 15.68 -4.99
N ALA A 20 -4.30 16.82 -4.35
CA ALA A 20 -4.45 18.11 -5.04
C ALA A 20 -3.09 18.68 -5.47
N ASP A 21 -2.05 18.39 -4.70
CA ASP A 21 -0.68 18.84 -4.99
C ASP A 21 0.34 17.72 -4.74
N PRO A 22 0.54 16.83 -5.73
CA PRO A 22 1.51 15.75 -5.63
C PRO A 22 2.96 16.21 -5.40
N SER A 23 3.31 17.47 -5.72
CA SER A 23 4.67 17.97 -5.55
C SER A 23 5.09 18.04 -4.08
N LYS A 24 4.14 18.31 -3.18
CA LYS A 24 4.40 18.40 -1.73
C LYS A 24 4.90 17.09 -1.15
N HIS A 25 4.12 16.00 -1.34
CA HIS A 25 4.53 14.70 -0.80
C HIS A 25 5.77 14.15 -1.52
N THR A 26 5.95 14.46 -2.80
CA THR A 26 7.17 14.09 -3.54
C THR A 26 8.40 14.75 -2.93
N ALA A 27 8.34 16.03 -2.60
CA ALA A 27 9.44 16.75 -1.97
C ALA A 27 9.75 16.18 -0.57
N GLU A 28 8.70 15.89 0.22
CA GLU A 28 8.83 15.31 1.56
C GLU A 28 9.46 13.91 1.51
N ILE A 29 9.00 13.02 0.62
CA ILE A 29 9.57 11.69 0.43
C ILE A 29 11.06 11.78 0.03
N LYS A 30 11.41 12.68 -0.89
CA LYS A 30 12.81 12.88 -1.30
C LYS A 30 13.68 13.48 -0.20
N ALA A 31 13.12 14.25 0.72
CA ALA A 31 13.84 14.74 1.88
C ALA A 31 14.16 13.61 2.88
N ILE A 32 13.24 12.66 3.06
CA ILE A 32 13.45 11.47 3.90
C ILE A 32 14.54 10.57 3.30
N MET A 33 14.48 10.31 2.00
CA MET A 33 15.44 9.44 1.30
C MET A 33 15.97 10.11 0.02
N PRO A 34 16.93 11.01 0.14
CA PRO A 34 17.45 11.79 -1.01
C PRO A 34 18.07 10.95 -2.12
N LYS A 35 18.61 9.78 -1.78
CA LYS A 35 19.21 8.85 -2.74
C LYS A 35 18.21 7.89 -3.38
N GLY A 36 16.95 7.89 -2.95
CA GLY A 36 15.94 6.92 -3.34
C GLY A 36 15.94 5.67 -2.44
N PHE A 37 14.92 4.85 -2.61
CA PHE A 37 14.68 3.63 -1.82
C PHE A 37 15.14 2.39 -2.58
N ASP A 38 15.64 1.38 -1.87
CA ASP A 38 15.98 0.06 -2.43
C ASP A 38 14.74 -0.70 -2.90
N ILE A 39 13.61 -0.51 -2.22
CA ILE A 39 12.34 -1.17 -2.52
C ILE A 39 11.20 -0.16 -2.39
N VAL A 40 10.39 -0.04 -3.44
CA VAL A 40 9.16 0.76 -3.43
C VAL A 40 7.99 -0.15 -3.78
N ILE A 41 6.92 -0.09 -2.97
CA ILE A 41 5.74 -0.95 -3.12
C ILE A 41 4.51 -0.06 -3.32
N ASP A 42 3.87 -0.15 -4.50
CA ASP A 42 2.52 0.40 -4.65
C ASP A 42 1.49 -0.57 -4.10
N ALA A 43 0.81 -0.20 -3.03
CA ALA A 43 -0.30 -0.94 -2.44
C ALA A 43 -1.65 -0.21 -2.62
N THR A 44 -1.72 0.78 -3.53
CA THR A 44 -2.91 1.61 -3.72
C THR A 44 -3.81 1.15 -4.86
N GLY A 45 -3.23 0.57 -5.92
CA GLY A 45 -3.92 0.22 -7.15
C GLY A 45 -4.29 1.43 -8.02
N ALA A 46 -3.65 2.57 -7.84
CA ALA A 46 -3.81 3.75 -8.67
C ALA A 46 -2.64 3.86 -9.67
N ALA A 47 -2.92 3.88 -10.96
CA ALA A 47 -1.90 3.92 -12.01
C ALA A 47 -0.92 5.09 -11.84
N SER A 48 -1.42 6.27 -11.47
CA SER A 48 -0.58 7.46 -11.21
C SER A 48 0.34 7.30 -10.01
N VAL A 49 -0.07 6.52 -8.99
CA VAL A 49 0.79 6.23 -7.83
C VAL A 49 1.87 5.25 -8.23
N PHE A 50 1.52 4.19 -8.98
CA PHE A 50 2.53 3.26 -9.50
C PHE A 50 3.55 3.97 -10.41
N GLU A 51 3.10 4.87 -11.29
CA GLU A 51 3.98 5.71 -12.10
C GLU A 51 4.94 6.53 -11.22
N SER A 52 4.44 7.12 -10.15
CA SER A 52 5.27 7.93 -9.24
C SER A 52 6.35 7.12 -8.50
N CYS A 53 6.19 5.80 -8.36
CA CYS A 53 7.19 4.94 -7.70
C CYS A 53 8.58 5.04 -8.37
N PHE A 54 8.62 5.26 -9.69
CA PHE A 54 9.87 5.41 -10.44
C PHE A 54 10.64 6.69 -10.08
N HIS A 55 10.02 7.66 -9.43
CA HIS A 55 10.69 8.88 -8.97
C HIS A 55 11.39 8.73 -7.61
N PHE A 56 11.16 7.61 -6.92
CA PHE A 56 11.63 7.39 -5.56
C PHE A 56 12.67 6.27 -5.45
N VAL A 57 13.11 5.73 -6.56
CA VAL A 57 14.08 4.63 -6.63
C VAL A 57 15.46 5.10 -7.08
N HIS A 58 16.47 4.28 -6.84
CA HIS A 58 17.84 4.45 -7.34
C HIS A 58 18.28 3.22 -8.13
N MET A 59 19.51 3.22 -8.66
CA MET A 59 20.08 2.09 -9.39
C MET A 59 20.00 0.79 -8.58
N GLY A 60 19.57 -0.30 -9.20
CA GLY A 60 19.42 -1.63 -8.61
C GLY A 60 18.16 -1.83 -7.78
N SER A 61 17.26 -0.83 -7.69
CA SER A 61 16.07 -0.90 -6.87
C SER A 61 14.99 -1.84 -7.42
N LYS A 62 14.07 -2.21 -6.52
CA LYS A 62 12.90 -3.04 -6.84
C LYS A 62 11.63 -2.22 -6.71
N ILE A 63 10.77 -2.32 -7.72
CA ILE A 63 9.44 -1.70 -7.74
C ILE A 63 8.40 -2.82 -7.75
N VAL A 64 7.50 -2.82 -6.77
CA VAL A 64 6.51 -3.89 -6.60
C VAL A 64 5.11 -3.37 -6.87
N ALA A 65 4.45 -3.91 -7.90
CA ALA A 65 3.03 -3.73 -8.16
C ALA A 65 2.24 -4.71 -7.27
N TYR A 66 1.81 -4.25 -6.10
CA TYR A 66 1.02 -5.01 -5.14
C TYR A 66 -0.45 -4.58 -5.15
N GLY A 67 -0.74 -3.30 -5.34
CA GLY A 67 -2.09 -2.77 -5.50
C GLY A 67 -2.72 -3.21 -6.82
N VAL A 68 -4.03 -3.43 -6.82
CA VAL A 68 -4.78 -3.86 -8.01
C VAL A 68 -5.29 -2.64 -8.77
N CYS A 69 -4.65 -2.32 -9.89
CA CYS A 69 -5.15 -1.32 -10.84
C CYS A 69 -6.31 -1.86 -11.68
N ALA A 70 -7.06 -0.97 -12.34
CA ALA A 70 -8.00 -1.36 -13.37
C ALA A 70 -7.29 -2.16 -14.48
N ALA A 71 -7.95 -3.17 -15.05
CA ALA A 71 -7.33 -4.09 -16.00
C ALA A 71 -6.86 -3.41 -17.30
N ASP A 72 -7.48 -2.30 -17.66
CA ASP A 72 -7.13 -1.47 -18.82
C ASP A 72 -6.16 -0.33 -18.51
N ALA A 73 -5.80 -0.14 -17.23
CA ALA A 73 -4.85 0.89 -16.83
C ALA A 73 -3.47 0.63 -17.44
N LYS A 74 -2.84 1.69 -17.91
CA LYS A 74 -1.49 1.66 -18.48
C LYS A 74 -0.66 2.76 -17.87
N VAL A 75 0.60 2.44 -17.60
CA VAL A 75 1.59 3.37 -17.07
C VAL A 75 2.77 3.42 -18.04
N PRO A 76 3.18 4.61 -18.50
CA PRO A 76 4.38 4.74 -19.31
C PRO A 76 5.63 4.46 -18.45
N VAL A 77 6.47 3.56 -18.92
CA VAL A 77 7.76 3.25 -18.29
C VAL A 77 8.84 3.32 -19.35
N SER A 78 9.95 3.98 -19.04
CA SER A 78 11.09 4.07 -19.94
C SER A 78 11.89 2.76 -19.93
N PRO A 79 11.95 2.02 -21.07
CA PRO A 79 12.83 0.85 -21.15
C PRO A 79 14.30 1.19 -20.95
N TYR A 80 14.71 2.40 -21.36
CA TYR A 80 16.07 2.86 -21.14
C TYR A 80 16.40 3.03 -19.65
N ASP A 81 15.46 3.56 -18.85
CA ASP A 81 15.66 3.72 -17.41
C ASP A 81 15.71 2.36 -16.72
N ILE A 82 14.86 1.40 -17.13
CA ILE A 82 14.93 0.03 -16.62
C ILE A 82 16.31 -0.57 -16.89
N PHE A 83 16.82 -0.41 -18.08
CA PHE A 83 18.14 -0.93 -18.48
C PHE A 83 19.27 -0.22 -17.75
N SER A 84 19.33 1.12 -17.81
CA SER A 84 20.46 1.91 -17.30
C SER A 84 20.53 1.97 -15.79
N GLN A 85 19.37 1.84 -15.11
CA GLN A 85 19.27 1.86 -13.65
C GLN A 85 19.14 0.45 -13.05
N GLU A 86 19.15 -0.60 -13.87
CA GLU A 86 19.02 -2.00 -13.42
C GLU A 86 17.78 -2.25 -12.54
N TYR A 87 16.64 -1.62 -12.87
CA TYR A 87 15.42 -1.78 -12.10
C TYR A 87 14.85 -3.19 -12.21
N THR A 88 14.38 -3.72 -11.09
CA THR A 88 13.57 -4.94 -11.05
C THR A 88 12.12 -4.57 -10.80
N ILE A 89 11.22 -4.90 -11.74
CA ILE A 89 9.78 -4.69 -11.59
C ILE A 89 9.13 -6.03 -11.26
N LEU A 90 8.43 -6.10 -10.13
CA LEU A 90 7.81 -7.30 -9.59
C LEU A 90 6.30 -7.13 -9.51
N GLY A 91 5.55 -8.16 -9.91
CA GLY A 91 4.12 -8.28 -9.66
C GLY A 91 3.85 -9.20 -8.46
N SER A 92 2.80 -8.91 -7.71
CA SER A 92 2.28 -9.77 -6.67
C SER A 92 0.79 -10.00 -6.88
N PHE A 93 0.40 -11.23 -7.21
CA PHE A 93 -0.99 -11.56 -7.49
C PHE A 93 -1.61 -12.39 -6.38
N ALA A 94 -2.62 -11.79 -5.76
CA ALA A 94 -3.56 -12.42 -4.83
C ALA A 94 -2.92 -13.26 -3.69
N GLN A 95 -3.68 -14.21 -3.18
CA GLN A 95 -3.36 -15.01 -1.99
C GLN A 95 -2.93 -16.43 -2.37
N THR A 96 -2.14 -16.56 -3.43
CA THR A 96 -1.77 -17.87 -3.99
C THR A 96 -0.98 -18.69 -2.96
N HIS A 97 -1.61 -19.75 -2.41
CA HIS A 97 -1.02 -20.70 -1.47
C HIS A 97 -0.39 -20.08 -0.19
N CYS A 98 -0.82 -18.89 0.24
CA CYS A 98 -0.23 -18.24 1.42
C CYS A 98 -1.16 -18.15 2.63
N PHE A 99 -2.41 -18.66 2.55
CA PHE A 99 -3.39 -18.53 3.63
C PHE A 99 -2.93 -19.20 4.94
N GLY A 100 -2.39 -20.43 4.87
CA GLY A 100 -1.85 -21.12 6.05
C GLY A 100 -0.73 -20.33 6.72
N ARG A 101 0.24 -19.83 5.94
CA ARG A 101 1.32 -18.99 6.45
C ARG A 101 0.82 -17.68 7.07
N ALA A 102 -0.23 -17.09 6.49
CA ALA A 102 -0.83 -15.88 7.04
C ALA A 102 -1.44 -16.14 8.43
N LEU A 103 -2.10 -17.29 8.62
CA LEU A 103 -2.60 -17.69 9.93
C LEU A 103 -1.48 -17.90 10.95
N GLU A 104 -0.39 -18.58 10.58
CA GLU A 104 0.79 -18.77 11.44
C GLU A 104 1.37 -17.43 11.90
N TYR A 105 1.48 -16.42 11.02
CA TYR A 105 1.94 -15.08 11.37
C TYR A 105 0.99 -14.34 12.31
N LEU A 106 -0.32 -14.52 12.15
CA LEU A 106 -1.32 -13.95 13.05
C LEU A 106 -1.30 -14.62 14.43
N GLU A 107 -1.24 -15.94 14.48
CA GLU A 107 -1.22 -16.73 15.70
C GLU A 107 0.06 -16.50 16.51
N SER A 108 1.21 -16.40 15.85
CA SER A 108 2.49 -16.08 16.50
C SER A 108 2.62 -14.64 16.97
N GLY A 109 1.68 -13.76 16.58
CA GLY A 109 1.75 -12.34 16.88
C GLY A 109 2.81 -11.58 16.08
N ALA A 110 3.45 -12.22 15.09
CA ALA A 110 4.42 -11.57 14.21
C ALA A 110 3.77 -10.45 13.37
N VAL A 111 2.47 -10.57 13.08
CA VAL A 111 1.66 -9.55 12.44
C VAL A 111 0.54 -9.12 13.37
N GLN A 112 0.46 -7.83 13.68
CA GLN A 112 -0.53 -7.27 14.58
C GLN A 112 -1.60 -6.55 13.77
N VAL A 113 -2.84 -7.03 13.83
CA VAL A 113 -3.95 -6.53 13.00
C VAL A 113 -5.15 -6.00 13.80
N LYS A 114 -5.16 -6.17 15.13
CA LYS A 114 -6.32 -5.80 15.96
C LYS A 114 -6.73 -4.35 15.78
N GLU A 115 -5.78 -3.42 15.72
CA GLU A 115 -6.07 -2.00 15.55
C GLU A 115 -6.55 -1.63 14.13
N LEU A 116 -6.42 -2.53 13.17
CA LEU A 116 -6.97 -2.34 11.83
C LEU A 116 -8.48 -2.59 11.79
N ILE A 117 -9.00 -3.44 12.68
CA ILE A 117 -10.43 -3.70 12.81
C ILE A 117 -11.07 -2.45 13.42
N SER A 118 -11.91 -1.77 12.67
CA SER A 118 -12.56 -0.54 13.09
C SER A 118 -14.04 -0.73 13.44
N HIS A 119 -14.67 -1.78 12.90
CA HIS A 119 -16.07 -2.10 13.12
C HIS A 119 -16.26 -3.60 13.15
N GLU A 120 -17.06 -4.05 14.09
CA GLU A 120 -17.57 -5.41 14.19
C GLU A 120 -19.09 -5.35 14.20
N LEU A 121 -19.73 -6.04 13.29
CA LEU A 121 -21.17 -5.97 13.05
C LEU A 121 -21.76 -7.38 12.92
N PRO A 122 -23.02 -7.58 13.33
CA PRO A 122 -23.74 -8.82 13.05
C PRO A 122 -24.10 -8.90 11.55
N LEU A 123 -24.47 -10.11 11.11
CA LEU A 123 -24.79 -10.36 9.70
C LEU A 123 -25.93 -9.49 9.17
N GLU A 124 -26.92 -9.19 10.01
CA GLU A 124 -28.05 -8.33 9.68
C GLU A 124 -27.61 -6.92 9.25
N ASP A 125 -26.49 -6.43 9.78
CA ASP A 125 -25.91 -5.12 9.49
C ASP A 125 -24.88 -5.14 8.34
N TYR A 126 -24.83 -6.19 7.53
CA TYR A 126 -23.87 -6.32 6.41
C TYR A 126 -23.89 -5.10 5.47
N GLY A 127 -25.10 -4.64 5.10
CA GLY A 127 -25.26 -3.46 4.24
C GLY A 127 -24.65 -2.20 4.84
N LYS A 128 -24.84 -1.97 6.15
CA LYS A 128 -24.22 -0.87 6.90
C LYS A 128 -22.69 -0.97 6.91
N GLY A 129 -22.16 -2.20 6.99
CA GLY A 129 -20.71 -2.44 6.88
C GLY A 129 -20.14 -2.00 5.53
N LEU A 130 -20.86 -2.28 4.44
CA LEU A 130 -20.48 -1.81 3.11
C LEU A 130 -20.51 -0.28 3.01
N ASP A 131 -21.53 0.37 3.58
CA ASP A 131 -21.64 1.84 3.59
C ASP A 131 -20.44 2.48 4.28
N TYR A 132 -19.99 1.95 5.42
CA TYR A 132 -18.79 2.44 6.10
C TYR A 132 -17.53 2.34 5.23
N ILE A 133 -17.40 1.28 4.42
CA ILE A 133 -16.26 1.12 3.50
C ILE A 133 -16.35 2.16 2.37
N VAL A 134 -17.51 2.29 1.72
CA VAL A 134 -17.73 3.22 0.61
C VAL A 134 -17.50 4.67 1.04
N GLN A 135 -17.99 5.04 2.22
CA GLN A 135 -17.82 6.37 2.81
C GLN A 135 -16.42 6.60 3.40
N LYS A 136 -15.52 5.62 3.33
CA LYS A 136 -14.15 5.67 3.91
C LYS A 136 -14.11 5.92 5.42
N GLN A 137 -15.16 5.53 6.12
CA GLN A 137 -15.28 5.63 7.58
C GLN A 137 -14.68 4.41 8.30
N ALA A 138 -14.50 3.30 7.59
CA ALA A 138 -13.90 2.08 8.11
C ALA A 138 -12.50 1.83 7.57
N ARG A 139 -11.67 1.19 8.37
CA ARG A 139 -10.41 0.56 7.97
C ARG A 139 -10.63 -0.89 7.57
N LYS A 140 -11.22 -1.65 8.46
CA LYS A 140 -11.63 -3.05 8.28
C LYS A 140 -12.96 -3.26 9.01
N VAL A 141 -13.92 -3.87 8.34
CA VAL A 141 -15.19 -4.32 8.93
C VAL A 141 -15.17 -5.83 9.05
N ILE A 142 -15.48 -6.35 10.23
CA ILE A 142 -15.71 -7.78 10.46
C ILE A 142 -17.21 -7.99 10.62
N ILE A 143 -17.71 -9.03 9.97
CA ILE A 143 -19.12 -9.47 10.11
C ILE A 143 -19.13 -10.77 10.87
N HIS A 144 -19.91 -10.81 11.93
CA HIS A 144 -20.17 -12.01 12.72
C HIS A 144 -21.45 -12.66 12.22
N PRO A 145 -21.41 -13.96 11.83
CA PRO A 145 -22.60 -14.70 11.41
C PRO A 145 -23.59 -14.93 12.56
#